data_1e8fc1ba2be38b46bb469e6d8d2a5c69
#
_entry.id   1e8fc1ba2be38b46bb469e6d8d2a5c69
#
_cell.length_a   1.000
_cell.length_b   1.000
_cell.length_c   1.000
_cell.angle_alpha   90.00
_cell.angle_beta   90.00
_cell.angle_gamma   90.00
#
_symmetry.space_group_name_H-M   'P 1'
#
loop_
_entity.id
_entity.type
_entity.pdbx_description
1 polymer ?
#
loop_
_entity_poly.entity_id
_entity_poly.type
_entity_poly.pdbx_seq_one_letter_code
_entity_poly.pdbx_strand_id
1 'polypeptide(L)'
;IKDEILTKAIRLQTNMSVMKTTSIPQLALLILQGFGLIQIPIEDKFWSGAIYVKDGKIIPVLNTSLPRANQYFTAWHEIYHLIFDKISFDYFIETDNVLEERKAECFAACMLLNGVDRYYTELQDMDFISKIFHCMAVFQAPYKAVLVSLYEYAVQSENEKLAIRIKEVFDIQFEDLPDRFRMLGLDDSLVKPSYVINTSFLQEKIKRSQDINPELNYHKD
;
A
#
# COMPACT_ATOMS: atom_id res chain seq x y z
N ILE A 1 9.60 -7.21 16.62
CA ILE A 1 9.08 -7.00 15.25
C ILE A 1 9.06 -5.52 14.92
N LYS A 2 8.29 -4.67 15.64
CA LYS A 2 8.11 -3.25 15.29
C LYS A 2 9.43 -2.49 15.19
N ASP A 3 10.33 -2.62 16.16
CA ASP A 3 11.63 -1.92 16.17
C ASP A 3 12.54 -2.36 15.00
N GLU A 4 12.51 -3.65 14.67
CA GLU A 4 13.21 -4.18 13.50
C GLU A 4 12.68 -3.56 12.20
N ILE A 5 11.37 -3.55 12.04
CA ILE A 5 10.70 -3.02 10.85
C ILE A 5 10.88 -1.51 10.74
N LEU A 6 10.76 -0.79 11.85
CA LEU A 6 11.03 0.65 11.87
C LEU A 6 12.47 0.97 11.43
N THR A 7 13.45 0.18 11.89
CA THR A 7 14.85 0.32 11.46
C THR A 7 15.01 0.11 9.96
N LYS A 8 14.33 -0.91 9.39
CA LYS A 8 14.34 -1.17 7.94
C LYS A 8 13.70 0.00 7.17
N ALA A 9 12.55 0.51 7.64
CA ALA A 9 11.86 1.64 7.03
C ALA A 9 12.72 2.92 7.03
N ILE A 10 13.29 3.28 8.17
CA ILE A 10 14.18 4.44 8.31
C ILE A 10 15.40 4.31 7.39
N ARG A 11 16.04 3.13 7.34
CA ARG A 11 17.19 2.89 6.48
C ARG A 11 16.83 3.06 5.00
N LEU A 12 15.68 2.56 4.58
CA LEU A 12 15.20 2.72 3.21
C LEU A 12 14.92 4.19 2.92
N GLN A 13 14.19 4.90 3.76
CA GLN A 13 13.90 6.33 3.60
C GLN A 13 15.18 7.18 3.53
N THR A 14 16.18 6.88 4.36
CA THR A 14 17.47 7.58 4.35
C THR A 14 18.21 7.36 3.04
N ASN A 15 18.24 6.13 2.53
CA ASN A 15 18.88 5.81 1.25
C ASN A 15 18.16 6.45 0.06
N MET A 16 16.84 6.67 0.17
CA MET A 16 16.00 7.27 -0.87
C MET A 16 15.93 8.80 -0.77
N SER A 17 16.58 9.42 0.19
CA SER A 17 16.58 10.88 0.38
C SER A 17 17.05 11.67 -0.84
N VAL A 18 17.69 11.01 -1.80
CA VAL A 18 18.09 11.58 -3.10
C VAL A 18 16.89 11.85 -4.02
N MET A 19 15.72 11.19 -3.79
CA MET A 19 14.49 11.38 -4.58
C MET A 19 13.53 12.40 -3.93
N LYS A 20 14.03 13.55 -3.52
CA LYS A 20 13.34 14.56 -2.71
C LYS A 20 12.07 15.18 -3.32
N THR A 21 11.71 14.87 -4.56
CA THR A 21 10.59 15.51 -5.27
C THR A 21 9.33 14.65 -5.36
N THR A 22 9.40 13.39 -4.96
CA THR A 22 8.29 12.45 -5.07
C THR A 22 7.69 12.15 -3.70
N SER A 23 6.36 12.14 -3.59
CA SER A 23 5.68 11.77 -2.35
C SER A 23 5.94 10.29 -2.01
N ILE A 24 5.93 9.96 -0.72
CA ILE A 24 6.16 8.59 -0.23
C ILE A 24 5.23 7.56 -0.91
N PRO A 25 3.91 7.79 -1.06
CA PRO A 25 3.04 6.86 -1.76
C PRO A 25 3.42 6.65 -3.23
N GLN A 26 3.71 7.73 -3.96
CA GLN A 26 4.12 7.64 -5.37
C GLN A 26 5.47 6.97 -5.55
N LEU A 27 6.37 7.14 -4.59
CA LEU A 27 7.67 6.51 -4.60
C LEU A 27 7.59 4.98 -4.59
N ALA A 28 6.60 4.40 -3.87
CA ALA A 28 6.36 2.97 -3.91
C ALA A 28 6.07 2.48 -5.34
N LEU A 29 5.19 3.17 -6.05
CA LEU A 29 4.87 2.81 -7.44
C LEU A 29 6.09 2.91 -8.36
N LEU A 30 6.91 3.95 -8.19
CA LEU A 30 8.15 4.11 -8.98
C LEU A 30 9.16 2.98 -8.73
N ILE A 31 9.30 2.55 -7.48
CA ILE A 31 10.16 1.41 -7.13
C ILE A 31 9.65 0.15 -7.83
N LEU A 32 8.35 -0.16 -7.69
CA LEU A 32 7.76 -1.34 -8.32
C LEU A 32 7.83 -1.29 -9.84
N GLN A 33 7.72 -0.10 -10.46
CA GLN A 33 7.92 0.08 -11.90
C GLN A 33 9.32 -0.36 -12.35
N GLY A 34 10.34 -0.13 -11.52
CA GLY A 34 11.70 -0.63 -11.77
C GLY A 34 11.78 -2.16 -11.85
N PHE A 35 10.85 -2.88 -11.22
CA PHE A 35 10.71 -4.34 -11.30
C PHE A 35 9.72 -4.80 -12.40
N GLY A 36 9.14 -3.88 -13.15
CA GLY A 36 8.17 -4.22 -14.20
C GLY A 36 6.73 -4.35 -13.69
N LEU A 37 6.32 -3.44 -12.79
CA LEU A 37 4.97 -3.37 -12.24
C LEU A 37 3.88 -3.51 -13.30
N ILE A 38 2.96 -4.43 -13.07
CA ILE A 38 1.69 -4.55 -13.78
C ILE A 38 0.59 -3.95 -12.90
N GLN A 39 -0.21 -3.06 -13.48
CA GLN A 39 -1.38 -2.48 -12.83
C GLN A 39 -2.60 -2.83 -13.67
N ILE A 40 -3.57 -3.52 -13.08
CA ILE A 40 -4.80 -3.96 -13.76
C ILE A 40 -5.98 -3.92 -12.78
N PRO A 41 -7.19 -3.58 -13.25
CA PRO A 41 -8.39 -3.70 -12.44
C PRO A 41 -8.81 -5.18 -12.38
N ILE A 42 -8.86 -5.72 -11.16
CA ILE A 42 -9.32 -7.09 -10.89
C ILE A 42 -10.59 -7.01 -10.04
N GLU A 43 -11.65 -7.69 -10.46
CA GLU A 43 -12.95 -7.71 -9.77
C GLU A 43 -12.91 -8.63 -8.52
N ASP A 44 -11.92 -8.42 -7.67
CA ASP A 44 -11.81 -9.07 -6.37
C ASP A 44 -11.39 -8.04 -5.33
N LYS A 45 -12.33 -7.70 -4.45
CA LYS A 45 -12.09 -6.71 -3.39
C LYS A 45 -11.16 -7.20 -2.26
N PHE A 46 -10.89 -8.50 -2.19
CA PHE A 46 -10.01 -9.11 -1.20
C PHE A 46 -8.57 -9.28 -1.71
N TRP A 47 -8.39 -9.26 -3.02
CA TRP A 47 -7.07 -9.34 -3.62
C TRP A 47 -6.55 -7.95 -3.95
N SER A 48 -5.48 -7.53 -3.29
CA SER A 48 -4.91 -6.17 -3.42
C SER A 48 -3.69 -6.11 -4.33
N GLY A 49 -2.88 -7.14 -4.34
CA GLY A 49 -1.65 -7.25 -5.12
C GLY A 49 -0.92 -8.54 -4.80
N ALA A 50 0.14 -8.80 -5.54
CA ALA A 50 1.04 -9.92 -5.30
C ALA A 50 2.36 -9.71 -6.04
N ILE A 51 3.38 -10.44 -5.61
CA ILE A 51 4.61 -10.63 -6.36
C ILE A 51 4.54 -11.96 -7.10
N TYR A 52 4.52 -11.90 -8.42
CA TYR A 52 4.59 -13.07 -9.25
C TYR A 52 6.04 -13.42 -9.56
N VAL A 53 6.43 -14.67 -9.25
CA VAL A 53 7.79 -15.17 -9.50
C VAL A 53 7.72 -16.32 -10.49
N LYS A 54 8.39 -16.19 -11.63
CA LYS A 54 8.52 -17.24 -12.64
C LYS A 54 9.88 -17.17 -13.32
N ASP A 55 10.55 -18.32 -13.43
CA ASP A 55 11.84 -18.45 -14.12
C ASP A 55 12.89 -17.42 -13.68
N GLY A 56 12.95 -17.15 -12.38
CA GLY A 56 13.87 -16.16 -11.79
C GLY A 56 13.48 -14.70 -12.04
N LYS A 57 12.32 -14.45 -12.65
CA LYS A 57 11.78 -13.10 -12.86
C LYS A 57 10.75 -12.79 -11.81
N ILE A 58 10.81 -11.57 -11.31
CA ILE A 58 9.93 -11.03 -10.28
C ILE A 58 9.08 -9.96 -10.93
N ILE A 59 7.76 -10.08 -10.85
CA ILE A 59 6.82 -9.14 -11.45
C ILE A 59 5.78 -8.76 -10.39
N PRO A 60 5.83 -7.55 -9.85
CA PRO A 60 4.79 -7.06 -8.95
C PRO A 60 3.51 -6.75 -9.74
N VAL A 61 2.37 -7.11 -9.16
CA VAL A 61 1.03 -6.85 -9.73
C VAL A 61 0.18 -6.13 -8.69
N LEU A 62 -0.49 -5.06 -9.07
CA LEU A 62 -1.40 -4.30 -8.21
C LEU A 62 -2.81 -4.25 -8.79
N ASN A 63 -3.79 -4.45 -7.92
CA ASN A 63 -5.21 -4.33 -8.25
C ASN A 63 -5.65 -2.86 -8.21
N THR A 64 -5.98 -2.30 -9.36
CA THR A 64 -6.40 -0.90 -9.50
C THR A 64 -7.90 -0.67 -9.37
N SER A 65 -8.70 -1.73 -9.17
CA SER A 65 -10.11 -1.63 -8.79
C SER A 65 -10.32 -1.31 -7.30
N LEU A 66 -9.25 -1.36 -6.49
CA LEU A 66 -9.28 -0.90 -5.11
C LEU A 66 -9.00 0.60 -5.00
N PRO A 67 -9.43 1.28 -3.92
CA PRO A 67 -9.11 2.68 -3.66
C PRO A 67 -7.60 2.97 -3.75
N ARG A 68 -7.22 4.15 -4.21
CA ARG A 68 -5.79 4.52 -4.35
C ARG A 68 -5.00 4.40 -3.05
N ALA A 69 -5.60 4.75 -1.92
CA ALA A 69 -4.97 4.57 -0.61
C ALA A 69 -4.57 3.11 -0.37
N ASN A 70 -5.42 2.16 -0.76
CA ASN A 70 -5.12 0.73 -0.66
C ASN A 70 -3.99 0.33 -1.62
N GLN A 71 -4.00 0.86 -2.86
CA GLN A 71 -2.94 0.59 -3.83
C GLN A 71 -1.57 1.06 -3.33
N TYR A 72 -1.48 2.23 -2.70
CA TYR A 72 -0.24 2.73 -2.11
C TYR A 72 0.24 1.89 -0.92
N PHE A 73 -0.70 1.48 -0.07
CA PHE A 73 -0.38 0.60 1.06
C PHE A 73 0.13 -0.76 0.57
N THR A 74 -0.58 -1.37 -0.38
CA THR A 74 -0.16 -2.62 -1.01
C THR A 74 1.20 -2.49 -1.69
N ALA A 75 1.46 -1.38 -2.39
CA ALA A 75 2.76 -1.16 -3.03
C ALA A 75 3.92 -1.21 -2.03
N TRP A 76 3.78 -0.59 -0.84
CA TRP A 76 4.78 -0.67 0.22
C TRP A 76 4.86 -2.06 0.85
N HIS A 77 3.73 -2.76 0.97
CA HIS A 77 3.67 -4.14 1.44
C HIS A 77 4.49 -5.07 0.51
N GLU A 78 4.26 -4.98 -0.80
CA GLU A 78 4.99 -5.77 -1.79
C GLU A 78 6.50 -5.42 -1.84
N ILE A 79 6.87 -4.16 -1.63
CA ILE A 79 8.28 -3.74 -1.53
C ILE A 79 8.97 -4.42 -0.34
N TYR A 80 8.26 -4.64 0.78
CA TYR A 80 8.84 -5.38 1.90
C TYR A 80 9.25 -6.79 1.45
N HIS A 81 8.36 -7.52 0.79
CA HIS A 81 8.66 -8.85 0.29
C HIS A 81 9.80 -8.83 -0.72
N LEU A 82 9.83 -7.87 -1.63
CA LEU A 82 10.90 -7.74 -2.63
C LEU A 82 12.30 -7.53 -2.03
N ILE A 83 12.40 -6.78 -0.94
CA ILE A 83 13.69 -6.32 -0.41
C ILE A 83 14.15 -7.14 0.79
N PHE A 84 13.22 -7.56 1.65
CA PHE A 84 13.54 -8.10 2.97
C PHE A 84 13.11 -9.54 3.17
N ASP A 85 12.20 -10.04 2.35
CA ASP A 85 11.77 -11.42 2.42
C ASP A 85 12.65 -12.31 1.51
N LYS A 86 12.89 -13.53 1.95
CA LYS A 86 13.54 -14.54 1.11
C LYS A 86 12.47 -15.20 0.25
N ILE A 87 12.16 -14.60 -0.89
CA ILE A 87 11.26 -15.19 -1.85
C ILE A 87 11.92 -16.47 -2.38
N SER A 88 11.51 -17.63 -1.88
CA SER A 88 11.93 -18.90 -2.44
C SER A 88 11.09 -19.21 -3.68
N PHE A 89 11.71 -19.78 -4.72
CA PHE A 89 11.07 -20.10 -5.99
C PHE A 89 10.00 -21.22 -5.88
N ASP A 90 9.91 -21.88 -4.73
CA ASP A 90 8.95 -22.95 -4.42
C ASP A 90 7.76 -22.45 -3.59
N TYR A 91 7.38 -21.19 -3.76
CA TYR A 91 6.28 -20.61 -3.02
C TYR A 91 4.93 -21.17 -3.49
N PHE A 92 4.57 -22.33 -2.98
CA PHE A 92 3.15 -22.69 -2.86
C PHE A 92 2.58 -21.88 -1.72
N ILE A 93 1.44 -21.25 -1.99
CA ILE A 93 0.61 -20.51 -1.03
C ILE A 93 0.22 -21.47 0.10
N GLU A 94 1.14 -21.75 1.01
CA GLU A 94 0.83 -22.39 2.27
C GLU A 94 0.87 -21.35 3.38
N THR A 95 -0.17 -21.36 4.15
CA THR A 95 -0.62 -20.54 5.26
C THR A 95 0.39 -20.21 6.37
N ASP A 96 1.66 -20.53 6.22
CA ASP A 96 2.66 -20.44 7.29
C ASP A 96 3.41 -19.10 7.36
N ASN A 97 3.13 -18.14 6.46
CA ASN A 97 3.81 -16.84 6.43
C ASN A 97 3.08 -15.69 7.14
N VAL A 98 2.17 -15.97 8.04
CA VAL A 98 1.44 -14.94 8.81
C VAL A 98 2.37 -13.92 9.47
N LEU A 99 3.59 -14.32 9.81
CA LEU A 99 4.56 -13.42 10.44
C LEU A 99 5.17 -12.44 9.42
N GLU A 100 5.53 -12.91 8.21
CA GLU A 100 6.11 -12.05 7.17
C GLU A 100 5.06 -11.10 6.61
N GLU A 101 3.82 -11.57 6.41
CA GLU A 101 2.69 -10.72 6.05
C GLU A 101 2.46 -9.59 7.07
N ARG A 102 2.47 -9.91 8.37
CA ARG A 102 2.38 -8.89 9.42
C ARG A 102 3.56 -7.92 9.43
N LYS A 103 4.75 -8.38 9.08
CA LYS A 103 5.92 -7.51 8.95
C LYS A 103 5.78 -6.58 7.75
N ALA A 104 5.27 -7.09 6.62
CA ALA A 104 5.00 -6.31 5.43
C ALA A 104 3.93 -5.24 5.67
N GLU A 105 2.84 -5.59 6.35
CA GLU A 105 1.82 -4.62 6.80
C GLU A 105 2.40 -3.54 7.72
N CYS A 106 3.18 -3.95 8.73
CA CYS A 106 3.85 -3.03 9.65
C CYS A 106 4.83 -2.11 8.90
N PHE A 107 5.57 -2.65 7.92
CA PHE A 107 6.47 -1.86 7.09
C PHE A 107 5.72 -0.82 6.25
N ALA A 108 4.65 -1.22 5.57
CA ALA A 108 3.81 -0.29 4.80
C ALA A 108 3.25 0.83 5.68
N ALA A 109 2.76 0.49 6.89
CA ALA A 109 2.32 1.48 7.87
C ALA A 109 3.46 2.42 8.32
N CYS A 110 4.65 1.89 8.62
CA CYS A 110 5.81 2.71 8.99
C CYS A 110 6.25 3.66 7.86
N MET A 111 6.13 3.24 6.60
CA MET A 111 6.47 4.07 5.46
C MET A 111 5.47 5.20 5.24
N LEU A 112 4.18 4.92 5.34
CA LEU A 112 3.14 5.91 5.03
C LEU A 112 2.76 6.79 6.22
N LEU A 113 2.68 6.23 7.43
CA LEU A 113 2.02 6.84 8.58
C LEU A 113 3.01 7.44 9.61
N ASN A 114 4.24 7.69 9.21
CA ASN A 114 5.21 8.31 10.09
C ASN A 114 4.76 9.72 10.53
N GLY A 115 4.51 9.90 11.83
CA GLY A 115 4.04 11.16 12.41
C GLY A 115 2.52 11.36 12.36
N VAL A 116 1.74 10.33 12.05
CA VAL A 116 0.28 10.41 12.04
C VAL A 116 -0.30 10.76 13.41
N ASP A 117 0.30 10.27 14.48
CA ASP A 117 -0.04 10.58 15.87
C ASP A 117 0.08 12.08 16.17
N ARG A 118 1.19 12.70 15.76
CA ARG A 118 1.39 14.14 15.90
C ARG A 118 0.33 14.91 15.11
N TYR A 119 0.17 14.59 13.84
CA TYR A 119 -0.81 15.26 12.99
C TYR A 119 -2.22 15.13 13.57
N TYR A 120 -2.63 13.93 14.00
CA TYR A 120 -3.92 13.70 14.63
C TYR A 120 -4.13 14.57 15.89
N THR A 121 -3.12 14.73 16.72
CA THR A 121 -3.20 15.53 17.95
C THR A 121 -3.25 17.04 17.67
N GLU A 122 -2.68 17.49 16.55
CA GLU A 122 -2.72 18.90 16.12
C GLU A 122 -4.09 19.30 15.54
N LEU A 123 -4.89 18.34 15.06
CA LEU A 123 -6.24 18.61 14.57
C LEU A 123 -7.17 18.94 15.74
N GLN A 124 -7.50 20.22 15.89
CA GLN A 124 -8.45 20.69 16.90
C GLN A 124 -9.80 20.99 16.24
N ASP A 125 -10.86 21.09 17.06
CA ASP A 125 -12.21 21.50 16.63
C ASP A 125 -12.87 20.61 15.55
N MET A 126 -12.44 19.38 15.42
CA MET A 126 -13.03 18.39 14.52
C MET A 126 -13.54 17.18 15.28
N ASP A 127 -14.61 16.57 14.79
CA ASP A 127 -15.05 15.27 15.29
C ASP A 127 -14.05 14.16 14.96
N PHE A 128 -14.14 13.05 15.69
CA PHE A 128 -13.19 11.95 15.59
C PHE A 128 -13.05 11.39 14.16
N ILE A 129 -14.17 11.16 13.47
CA ILE A 129 -14.17 10.55 12.13
C ILE A 129 -13.55 11.52 11.12
N SER A 130 -13.88 12.81 11.20
CA SER A 130 -13.28 13.83 10.34
C SER A 130 -11.77 13.90 10.53
N LYS A 131 -11.26 13.79 11.76
CA LYS A 131 -9.80 13.70 12.02
C LYS A 131 -9.17 12.49 11.33
N ILE A 132 -9.82 11.33 11.37
CA ILE A 132 -9.34 10.11 10.69
C ILE A 132 -9.29 10.34 9.18
N PHE A 133 -10.32 10.95 8.58
CA PHE A 133 -10.32 11.24 7.14
C PHE A 133 -9.23 12.24 6.74
N HIS A 134 -8.94 13.23 7.57
CA HIS A 134 -7.79 14.13 7.37
C HIS A 134 -6.47 13.36 7.44
N CYS A 135 -6.30 12.45 8.40
CA CYS A 135 -5.12 11.59 8.45
C CYS A 135 -5.00 10.72 7.18
N MET A 136 -6.10 10.09 6.73
CA MET A 136 -6.11 9.34 5.47
C MET A 136 -5.65 10.20 4.28
N ALA A 137 -6.16 11.42 4.17
CA ALA A 137 -5.86 12.32 3.07
C ALA A 137 -4.39 12.77 3.06
N VAL A 138 -3.86 13.18 4.21
CA VAL A 138 -2.49 13.68 4.33
C VAL A 138 -1.46 12.58 4.14
N PHE A 139 -1.69 11.43 4.77
CA PHE A 139 -0.76 10.28 4.71
C PHE A 139 -1.03 9.33 3.53
N GLN A 140 -2.11 9.57 2.78
CA GLN A 140 -2.54 8.76 1.64
C GLN A 140 -2.63 7.27 1.98
N ALA A 141 -3.16 6.95 3.15
CA ALA A 141 -3.24 5.62 3.72
C ALA A 141 -4.69 5.15 3.92
N PRO A 142 -4.95 3.83 3.92
CA PRO A 142 -6.28 3.27 4.16
C PRO A 142 -6.79 3.55 5.57
N TYR A 143 -8.11 3.62 5.71
CA TYR A 143 -8.80 3.85 6.97
C TYR A 143 -8.32 2.95 8.11
N LYS A 144 -8.31 1.63 7.90
CA LYS A 144 -7.89 0.67 8.93
C LYS A 144 -6.41 0.82 9.29
N ALA A 145 -5.53 1.13 8.35
CA ALA A 145 -4.11 1.36 8.64
C ALA A 145 -3.91 2.58 9.54
N VAL A 146 -4.65 3.68 9.29
CA VAL A 146 -4.65 4.87 10.15
C VAL A 146 -5.13 4.52 11.56
N LEU A 147 -6.25 3.78 11.68
CA LEU A 147 -6.78 3.37 12.98
C LEU A 147 -5.82 2.47 13.76
N VAL A 148 -5.20 1.49 13.12
CA VAL A 148 -4.22 0.61 13.76
C VAL A 148 -3.03 1.42 14.30
N SER A 149 -2.49 2.33 13.48
CA SER A 149 -1.36 3.17 13.89
C SER A 149 -1.71 4.08 15.08
N LEU A 150 -2.90 4.69 15.07
CA LEU A 150 -3.39 5.51 16.19
C LEU A 150 -3.73 4.68 17.44
N TYR A 151 -4.19 3.43 17.26
CA TYR A 151 -4.41 2.52 18.38
C TYR A 151 -3.09 2.16 19.08
N GLU A 152 -2.05 1.87 18.31
CA GLU A 152 -0.72 1.64 18.87
C GLU A 152 -0.19 2.86 19.65
N TYR A 153 -0.39 4.06 19.09
CA TYR A 153 -0.07 5.30 19.80
C TYR A 153 -0.90 5.45 21.07
N ALA A 154 -2.21 5.18 21.04
CA ALA A 154 -3.08 5.27 22.20
C ALA A 154 -2.64 4.31 23.33
N VAL A 155 -2.23 3.09 22.99
CA VAL A 155 -1.69 2.12 23.94
C VAL A 155 -0.36 2.60 24.53
N GLN A 156 0.56 3.10 23.71
CA GLN A 156 1.87 3.59 24.16
C GLN A 156 1.78 4.83 25.04
N SER A 157 0.80 5.70 24.78
CA SER A 157 0.56 6.93 25.55
C SER A 157 -0.45 6.76 26.69
N GLU A 158 -0.88 5.53 26.98
CA GLU A 158 -1.88 5.20 28.00
C GLU A 158 -3.20 5.97 27.82
N ASN A 159 -3.55 6.31 26.57
CA ASN A 159 -4.79 7.02 26.22
C ASN A 159 -5.93 6.03 26.01
N GLU A 160 -6.51 5.55 27.10
CA GLU A 160 -7.62 4.58 27.06
C GLU A 160 -8.85 5.09 26.29
N LYS A 161 -9.16 6.39 26.40
CA LYS A 161 -10.32 6.98 25.70
C LYS A 161 -10.17 6.87 24.20
N LEU A 162 -8.98 7.18 23.69
CA LEU A 162 -8.68 7.05 22.27
C LEU A 162 -8.72 5.58 21.82
N ALA A 163 -8.13 4.68 22.61
CA ALA A 163 -8.13 3.25 22.31
C ALA A 163 -9.54 2.66 22.23
N ILE A 164 -10.43 3.02 23.16
CA ILE A 164 -11.84 2.60 23.14
C ILE A 164 -12.53 3.15 21.90
N ARG A 165 -12.37 4.46 21.63
CA ARG A 165 -13.03 5.09 20.50
C ARG A 165 -12.62 4.48 19.15
N ILE A 166 -11.35 4.12 18.99
CA ILE A 166 -10.87 3.44 17.80
C ILE A 166 -11.55 2.07 17.63
N LYS A 167 -11.66 1.29 18.70
CA LYS A 167 -12.34 -0.02 18.66
C LYS A 167 -13.80 0.09 18.24
N GLU A 168 -14.53 1.10 18.73
CA GLU A 168 -15.93 1.32 18.39
C GLU A 168 -16.16 1.57 16.90
N VAL A 169 -15.19 2.16 16.20
CA VAL A 169 -15.32 2.54 14.79
C VAL A 169 -14.57 1.65 13.83
N PHE A 170 -13.79 0.68 14.33
CA PHE A 170 -12.84 -0.10 13.53
C PHE A 170 -13.49 -0.84 12.36
N ASP A 171 -14.70 -1.34 12.56
CA ASP A 171 -15.42 -2.12 11.55
C ASP A 171 -16.49 -1.32 10.79
N ILE A 172 -16.54 0.00 10.99
CA ILE A 172 -17.46 0.86 10.24
C ILE A 172 -17.05 0.85 8.76
N GLN A 173 -18.02 0.57 7.91
CA GLN A 173 -17.91 0.70 6.46
C GLN A 173 -18.67 1.95 6.01
N PHE A 174 -17.99 2.81 5.25
CA PHE A 174 -18.59 4.04 4.72
C PHE A 174 -18.91 3.83 3.24
N GLU A 175 -20.18 3.67 2.91
CA GLU A 175 -20.64 3.55 1.51
C GLU A 175 -20.45 4.87 0.74
N ASP A 176 -20.54 6.00 1.46
CA ASP A 176 -20.47 7.37 0.93
C ASP A 176 -19.11 8.04 1.17
N LEU A 177 -18.04 7.27 1.35
CA LEU A 177 -16.72 7.79 1.71
C LEU A 177 -16.20 8.88 0.75
N PRO A 178 -16.34 8.78 -0.59
CA PRO A 178 -15.95 9.87 -1.49
C PRO A 178 -16.72 11.16 -1.26
N ASP A 179 -18.03 11.08 -0.95
CA ASP A 179 -18.84 12.25 -0.67
C ASP A 179 -18.42 12.94 0.62
N ARG A 180 -18.13 12.17 1.66
CA ARG A 180 -17.59 12.70 2.92
C ARG A 180 -16.25 13.41 2.73
N PHE A 181 -15.38 12.86 1.90
CA PHE A 181 -14.11 13.51 1.57
C PHE A 181 -14.36 14.86 0.91
N ARG A 182 -15.24 14.93 -0.09
CA ARG A 182 -15.60 16.21 -0.75
C ARG A 182 -16.21 17.22 0.22
N MET A 183 -17.09 16.78 1.12
CA MET A 183 -17.70 17.68 2.13
C MET A 183 -16.66 18.29 3.07
N LEU A 184 -15.57 17.58 3.34
CA LEU A 184 -14.43 18.04 4.12
C LEU A 184 -13.38 18.82 3.30
N GLY A 185 -13.61 19.02 1.99
CA GLY A 185 -12.64 19.66 1.10
C GLY A 185 -11.41 18.80 0.81
N LEU A 186 -11.48 17.49 1.03
CA LEU A 186 -10.40 16.54 0.80
C LEU A 186 -10.47 15.95 -0.62
N ASP A 187 -9.33 15.51 -1.15
CA ASP A 187 -9.26 14.83 -2.45
C ASP A 187 -9.91 13.45 -2.39
N ASP A 188 -11.10 13.35 -2.95
CA ASP A 188 -11.89 12.13 -2.98
C ASP A 188 -11.32 11.05 -3.93
N SER A 189 -10.38 11.41 -4.81
CA SER A 189 -9.71 10.45 -5.67
C SER A 189 -8.90 9.41 -4.91
N LEU A 190 -8.47 9.75 -3.69
CA LEU A 190 -7.72 8.86 -2.80
C LEU A 190 -8.54 7.62 -2.39
N VAL A 191 -9.84 7.82 -2.19
CA VAL A 191 -10.78 6.79 -1.70
C VAL A 191 -11.59 6.15 -2.83
N LYS A 192 -11.20 6.41 -4.08
CA LYS A 192 -11.76 5.80 -5.28
C LYS A 192 -10.76 4.88 -5.98
N PRO A 193 -11.24 3.87 -6.70
CA PRO A 193 -10.42 3.09 -7.62
C PRO A 193 -9.73 3.98 -8.65
N SER A 194 -8.52 3.63 -9.06
CA SER A 194 -7.84 4.35 -10.12
C SER A 194 -8.17 3.81 -11.51
N TYR A 195 -8.51 2.52 -11.60
CA TYR A 195 -8.73 1.78 -12.85
C TYR A 195 -7.60 1.94 -13.88
N VAL A 196 -6.40 2.26 -13.40
CA VAL A 196 -5.22 2.37 -14.26
C VAL A 196 -4.89 1.00 -14.83
N ILE A 197 -4.65 0.95 -16.15
CA ILE A 197 -4.08 -0.22 -16.82
C ILE A 197 -2.67 0.13 -17.24
N ASN A 198 -1.69 -0.55 -16.65
CA ASN A 198 -0.29 -0.44 -17.04
C ASN A 198 0.29 -1.84 -17.22
N THR A 199 0.44 -2.23 -18.46
CA THR A 199 1.04 -3.49 -18.90
C THR A 199 2.26 -3.26 -19.78
N SER A 200 2.84 -2.07 -19.75
CA SER A 200 3.93 -1.64 -20.65
C SER A 200 5.11 -2.59 -20.63
N PHE A 201 5.49 -3.06 -19.43
CA PHE A 201 6.57 -4.03 -19.29
C PHE A 201 6.28 -5.35 -19.99
N LEU A 202 5.05 -5.86 -19.87
CA LEU A 202 4.62 -7.09 -20.53
C LEU A 202 4.61 -6.92 -22.05
N GLN A 203 4.04 -5.81 -22.53
CA GLN A 203 3.98 -5.48 -23.95
C GLN A 203 5.39 -5.38 -24.58
N GLU A 204 6.33 -4.73 -23.88
CA GLU A 204 7.73 -4.65 -24.33
C GLU A 204 8.39 -6.04 -24.41
N LYS A 205 8.13 -6.92 -23.45
CA LYS A 205 8.64 -8.30 -23.45
C LYS A 205 8.05 -9.11 -24.60
N ILE A 206 6.75 -9.01 -24.84
CA ILE A 206 6.07 -9.68 -25.96
C ILE A 206 6.69 -9.21 -27.27
N LYS A 207 6.84 -7.90 -27.47
CA LYS A 207 7.46 -7.33 -28.68
C LYS A 207 8.87 -7.85 -28.92
N ARG A 208 9.73 -7.84 -27.89
CA ARG A 208 11.09 -8.38 -27.99
C ARG A 208 11.10 -9.87 -28.36
N SER A 209 10.16 -10.65 -27.82
CA SER A 209 10.05 -12.07 -28.13
C SER A 209 9.56 -12.29 -29.56
N GLN A 210 8.65 -11.46 -30.06
CA GLN A 210 8.19 -11.49 -31.46
C GLN A 210 9.31 -11.12 -32.43
N ASP A 211 10.16 -10.14 -32.07
CA ASP A 211 11.32 -9.75 -32.89
C ASP A 211 12.33 -10.90 -33.01
N ILE A 212 12.46 -11.74 -32.00
CA ILE A 212 13.37 -12.91 -31.99
C ILE A 212 12.74 -14.11 -32.74
N ASN A 213 11.45 -14.35 -32.54
CA ASN A 213 10.71 -15.47 -33.12
C ASN A 213 9.39 -15.01 -33.74
N PRO A 214 9.40 -14.43 -34.95
CA PRO A 214 8.20 -13.87 -35.57
C PRO A 214 7.08 -14.88 -35.84
N GLU A 215 7.42 -16.17 -35.90
CA GLU A 215 6.49 -17.26 -36.18
C GLU A 215 5.66 -17.69 -34.97
N LEU A 216 6.06 -17.30 -33.73
CA LEU A 216 5.32 -17.61 -32.54
C LEU A 216 4.16 -16.63 -32.34
N ASN A 217 2.96 -17.20 -32.24
CA ASN A 217 1.74 -16.40 -32.03
C ASN A 217 1.52 -16.21 -30.51
N TYR A 218 2.07 -15.12 -29.97
CA TYR A 218 1.98 -14.79 -28.54
C TYR A 218 0.62 -14.26 -28.09
N HIS A 219 -0.38 -14.23 -28.98
CA HIS A 219 -1.73 -13.71 -28.72
C HIS A 219 -2.77 -14.80 -28.46
N LYS A 220 -2.37 -16.06 -28.45
CA LYS A 220 -3.29 -17.19 -28.32
C LYS A 220 -3.30 -17.85 -26.93
N ASP A 221 -2.39 -17.49 -26.06
CA ASP A 221 -2.30 -17.91 -24.68
C ASP A 221 -2.53 -16.67 -23.77
#